data_29c929d9b158cf765836915353429ff8
#
_entry.id   29c929d9b158cf765836915353429ff8
#
_cell.length_a   1.000
_cell.length_b   1.000
_cell.length_c   1.000
_cell.angle_alpha   90.00
_cell.angle_beta   90.00
_cell.angle_gamma   90.00
#
_symmetry.space_group_name_H-M   'P 1'
#
loop_
_entity.id
_entity.type
_entity.pdbx_description
1 polymer ?
#
loop_
_entity_poly.entity_id
_entity_poly.type
_entity_poly.pdbx_seq_one_letter_code
_entity_poly.pdbx_strand_id
1 'polypeptide(L)'
;MSHERILDVATGTGLLAADFAKVVPLNGYVVGVDLTLSMLKTARWRLQERKVGDRVDWVLARAENLPFRDDCFGSSSISLALRNVSSAQLTFREMARATVPGGVVISLDFARPHNRLFQVFYYDYLLGLFPFFGRMVSEAWGKTLSYLGRSILRARTGEQIANLLREEGLVDAVSVPLTAGIVCAVYGRKS
;
A
#
# COMPACT_ATOMS: atom_id res chain seq x y z
N MET A 1 -14.12 -18.27 8.34
CA MET A 1 -13.14 -17.61 9.28
C MET A 1 -12.01 -16.89 8.58
N SER A 2 -11.43 -17.38 7.45
CA SER A 2 -10.38 -16.66 6.70
C SER A 2 -10.87 -15.37 6.04
N HIS A 3 -12.12 -15.31 5.59
CA HIS A 3 -12.73 -14.12 4.95
C HIS A 3 -12.83 -12.89 5.87
N GLU A 4 -12.69 -13.07 7.16
CA GLU A 4 -12.77 -11.98 8.17
C GLU A 4 -11.39 -11.45 8.55
N ARG A 5 -10.31 -11.97 7.94
CA ARG A 5 -8.93 -11.54 8.18
C ARG A 5 -8.43 -10.67 7.04
N ILE A 6 -7.83 -9.54 7.39
CA ILE A 6 -7.22 -8.61 6.45
C ILE A 6 -5.70 -8.59 6.65
N LEU A 7 -4.95 -8.67 5.56
CA LEU A 7 -3.51 -8.50 5.54
C LEU A 7 -3.17 -7.09 5.03
N ASP A 8 -2.43 -6.31 5.81
CA ASP A 8 -1.91 -5.00 5.42
C ASP A 8 -0.40 -5.08 5.23
N VAL A 9 0.04 -5.15 3.97
CA VAL A 9 1.45 -5.32 3.58
C VAL A 9 2.13 -3.97 3.49
N ALA A 10 3.34 -3.87 4.05
CA ALA A 10 4.07 -2.62 4.22
C ALA A 10 3.23 -1.58 5.00
N THR A 11 2.68 -2.02 6.11
CA THR A 11 1.72 -1.29 6.95
C THR A 11 2.29 0.02 7.55
N GLY A 12 3.61 0.15 7.58
CA GLY A 12 4.29 1.32 8.11
C GLY A 12 3.92 1.61 9.56
N THR A 13 3.39 2.79 9.83
CA THR A 13 2.95 3.21 11.16
C THR A 13 1.52 2.77 11.52
N GLY A 14 0.95 1.83 10.76
CA GLY A 14 -0.30 1.14 11.09
C GLY A 14 -1.58 1.95 10.90
N LEU A 15 -1.57 3.03 10.12
CA LEU A 15 -2.75 3.88 9.94
C LEU A 15 -3.89 3.13 9.26
N LEU A 16 -3.60 2.45 8.14
CA LEU A 16 -4.59 1.69 7.40
C LEU A 16 -5.06 0.45 8.18
N ALA A 17 -4.12 -0.27 8.82
CA ALA A 17 -4.45 -1.39 9.70
C ALA A 17 -5.39 -0.98 10.84
N ALA A 18 -5.20 0.22 11.42
CA ALA A 18 -6.08 0.76 12.44
C ALA A 18 -7.51 1.04 11.91
N ASP A 19 -7.62 1.52 10.68
CA ASP A 19 -8.92 1.78 10.06
C ASP A 19 -9.61 0.48 9.66
N PHE A 20 -8.88 -0.52 9.17
CA PHE A 20 -9.41 -1.87 8.97
C PHE A 20 -9.93 -2.49 10.27
N ALA A 21 -9.19 -2.35 11.39
CA ALA A 21 -9.62 -2.87 12.68
C ALA A 21 -10.95 -2.32 13.19
N LYS A 22 -11.36 -1.13 12.73
CA LYS A 22 -12.67 -0.54 13.06
C LYS A 22 -13.82 -1.13 12.25
N VAL A 23 -13.54 -1.56 11.02
CA VAL A 23 -14.58 -1.98 10.05
C VAL A 23 -14.69 -3.48 9.89
N VAL A 24 -13.65 -4.27 10.22
CA VAL A 24 -13.78 -5.73 10.24
C VAL A 24 -14.82 -6.18 11.26
N PRO A 25 -15.57 -7.27 11.02
CA PRO A 25 -16.53 -7.84 11.97
C PRO A 25 -15.93 -8.08 13.35
N LEU A 26 -16.75 -8.28 14.39
CA LEU A 26 -16.29 -8.48 15.78
C LEU A 26 -15.30 -9.64 15.95
N ASN A 27 -15.44 -10.69 15.15
CA ASN A 27 -14.54 -11.84 15.04
C ASN A 27 -13.45 -11.67 13.98
N GLY A 28 -13.42 -10.53 13.30
CA GLY A 28 -12.45 -10.22 12.27
C GLY A 28 -11.12 -9.72 12.87
N TYR A 29 -10.04 -9.87 12.08
CA TYR A 29 -8.68 -9.62 12.50
C TYR A 29 -7.83 -8.99 11.41
N VAL A 30 -6.90 -8.16 11.78
CA VAL A 30 -5.96 -7.51 10.87
C VAL A 30 -4.53 -7.98 11.18
N VAL A 31 -3.73 -8.23 10.17
CA VAL A 31 -2.30 -8.48 10.31
C VAL A 31 -1.54 -7.41 9.52
N GLY A 32 -0.79 -6.59 10.21
CA GLY A 32 0.10 -5.59 9.61
C GLY A 32 1.52 -6.15 9.46
N VAL A 33 2.06 -6.14 8.25
CA VAL A 33 3.42 -6.57 7.95
C VAL A 33 4.27 -5.38 7.52
N ASP A 34 5.47 -5.26 8.10
CA ASP A 34 6.46 -4.28 7.63
C ASP A 34 7.87 -4.83 7.77
N LEU A 35 8.79 -4.38 6.92
CA LEU A 35 10.21 -4.73 6.97
C LEU A 35 10.94 -3.99 8.10
N THR A 36 10.37 -2.89 8.59
CA THR A 36 11.04 -1.94 9.49
C THR A 36 10.50 -2.03 10.91
N LEU A 37 11.28 -2.58 11.82
CA LEU A 37 10.89 -2.77 13.22
C LEU A 37 10.46 -1.47 13.92
N SER A 38 11.10 -0.33 13.61
CA SER A 38 10.71 0.97 14.18
C SER A 38 9.33 1.41 13.75
N MET A 39 8.90 1.09 12.51
CA MET A 39 7.54 1.35 12.03
C MET A 39 6.52 0.53 12.80
N LEU A 40 6.78 -0.77 13.01
CA LEU A 40 5.89 -1.65 13.77
C LEU A 40 5.79 -1.24 15.26
N LYS A 41 6.88 -0.78 15.87
CA LYS A 41 6.85 -0.23 17.23
C LYS A 41 5.93 1.02 17.30
N THR A 42 6.05 1.91 16.33
CA THR A 42 5.20 3.11 16.24
C THR A 42 3.74 2.74 15.99
N ALA A 43 3.48 1.75 15.11
CA ALA A 43 2.15 1.25 14.84
C ALA A 43 1.49 0.70 16.11
N ARG A 44 2.21 -0.16 16.85
CA ARG A 44 1.72 -0.76 18.11
C ARG A 44 1.36 0.31 19.14
N TRP A 45 2.25 1.27 19.37
CA TRP A 45 2.00 2.38 20.30
C TRP A 45 0.75 3.19 19.89
N ARG A 46 0.64 3.56 18.61
CA ARG A 46 -0.49 4.34 18.08
C ARG A 46 -1.83 3.62 18.23
N LEU A 47 -1.87 2.31 18.05
CA LEU A 47 -3.12 1.56 18.17
C LEU A 47 -3.55 1.35 19.62
N GLN A 48 -2.60 1.25 20.55
CA GLN A 48 -2.91 1.22 21.98
C GLN A 48 -3.65 2.51 22.39
N GLU A 49 -3.20 3.68 21.93
CA GLU A 49 -3.90 4.94 22.18
C GLU A 49 -5.31 4.98 21.56
N ARG A 50 -5.51 4.33 20.43
CA ARG A 50 -6.82 4.28 19.73
C ARG A 50 -7.78 3.20 20.25
N LYS A 51 -7.39 2.39 21.23
CA LYS A 51 -8.17 1.30 21.83
C LYS A 51 -8.67 0.26 20.82
N VAL A 52 -7.92 0.02 19.75
CA VAL A 52 -8.19 -1.01 18.72
C VAL A 52 -7.05 -2.02 18.61
N GLY A 53 -6.06 -1.97 19.54
CA GLY A 53 -4.83 -2.75 19.50
C GLY A 53 -5.02 -4.27 19.59
N ASP A 54 -6.09 -4.73 20.22
CA ASP A 54 -6.35 -6.16 20.42
C ASP A 54 -6.83 -6.89 19.14
N ARG A 55 -7.06 -6.15 18.07
CA ARG A 55 -7.54 -6.68 16.79
C ARG A 55 -6.52 -6.63 15.68
N VAL A 56 -5.28 -6.26 15.98
CA VAL A 56 -4.20 -6.13 15.01
C VAL A 56 -2.94 -6.79 15.54
N ASP A 57 -2.40 -7.75 14.80
CA ASP A 57 -1.05 -8.28 14.99
C ASP A 57 -0.04 -7.61 14.06
N TRP A 58 1.22 -7.59 14.50
CA TRP A 58 2.33 -6.99 13.80
C TRP A 58 3.39 -8.03 13.50
N VAL A 59 3.77 -8.17 12.24
CA VAL A 59 4.75 -9.15 11.77
C VAL A 59 5.90 -8.45 11.06
N LEU A 60 7.12 -8.71 11.49
CA LEU A 60 8.34 -8.21 10.85
C LEU A 60 8.69 -9.15 9.69
N ALA A 61 8.42 -8.74 8.45
CA ALA A 61 8.73 -9.53 7.27
C ALA A 61 8.85 -8.65 6.02
N ARG A 62 9.39 -9.23 4.94
CA ARG A 62 9.42 -8.62 3.62
C ARG A 62 8.10 -8.86 2.90
N ALA A 63 7.66 -7.88 2.12
CA ALA A 63 6.48 -8.01 1.27
C ALA A 63 6.61 -9.11 0.21
N GLU A 64 7.83 -9.36 -0.26
CA GLU A 64 8.18 -10.36 -1.26
C GLU A 64 8.34 -11.78 -0.71
N ASN A 65 8.22 -11.97 0.62
CA ASN A 65 8.32 -13.28 1.27
C ASN A 65 7.53 -13.23 2.59
N LEU A 66 6.23 -13.44 2.49
CA LEU A 66 5.29 -13.37 3.61
C LEU A 66 5.30 -14.67 4.42
N PRO A 67 5.43 -14.62 5.76
CA PRO A 67 5.55 -15.81 6.62
C PRO A 67 4.18 -16.44 6.92
N PHE A 68 3.30 -16.51 5.94
CA PHE A 68 1.95 -17.06 6.07
C PHE A 68 1.78 -18.27 5.15
N ARG A 69 0.85 -19.15 5.53
CA ARG A 69 0.38 -20.23 4.66
C ARG A 69 -0.48 -19.63 3.53
N ASP A 70 -0.72 -20.44 2.52
CA ASP A 70 -1.68 -20.13 1.46
C ASP A 70 -3.07 -19.96 2.07
N ASP A 71 -3.89 -19.13 1.45
CA ASP A 71 -5.33 -18.99 1.74
C ASP A 71 -5.64 -18.61 3.21
N CYS A 72 -4.84 -17.73 3.81
CA CYS A 72 -5.00 -17.31 5.20
C CYS A 72 -5.89 -16.07 5.38
N PHE A 73 -6.03 -15.22 4.37
CA PHE A 73 -6.66 -13.91 4.47
C PHE A 73 -7.81 -13.76 3.47
N GLY A 74 -8.92 -13.12 3.89
CA GLY A 74 -10.03 -12.78 3.01
C GLY A 74 -9.70 -11.68 2.03
N SER A 75 -8.80 -10.78 2.42
CA SER A 75 -8.24 -9.75 1.54
C SER A 75 -6.84 -9.35 1.97
N SER A 76 -6.08 -8.82 1.02
CA SER A 76 -4.76 -8.23 1.27
C SER A 76 -4.64 -6.86 0.61
N SER A 77 -3.95 -5.94 1.29
CA SER A 77 -3.73 -4.57 0.82
C SER A 77 -2.27 -4.18 0.88
N ILE A 78 -1.87 -3.27 0.00
CA ILE A 78 -0.61 -2.52 0.07
C ILE A 78 -0.91 -1.07 -0.26
N SER A 79 -0.51 -0.14 0.62
CA SER A 79 -0.84 1.28 0.45
C SER A 79 0.41 2.16 0.50
N LEU A 80 0.59 3.00 -0.54
CA LEU A 80 1.66 3.99 -0.68
C LEU A 80 3.09 3.43 -0.54
N ALA A 81 3.26 2.14 -0.75
CA ALA A 81 4.49 1.41 -0.53
C ALA A 81 5.00 0.62 -1.74
N LEU A 82 4.17 0.37 -2.75
CA LEU A 82 4.53 -0.49 -3.90
C LEU A 82 5.77 0.00 -4.66
N ARG A 83 6.04 1.30 -4.67
CA ARG A 83 7.24 1.90 -5.26
C ARG A 83 8.52 1.67 -4.44
N ASN A 84 8.40 1.24 -3.18
CA ASN A 84 9.51 1.05 -2.24
C ASN A 84 9.88 -0.43 -2.05
N VAL A 85 9.05 -1.38 -2.52
CA VAL A 85 9.37 -2.81 -2.48
C VAL A 85 10.43 -3.14 -3.55
N SER A 86 11.21 -4.19 -3.32
CA SER A 86 12.25 -4.62 -4.25
C SER A 86 11.65 -5.20 -5.55
N SER A 87 10.51 -5.89 -5.44
CA SER A 87 9.77 -6.47 -6.55
C SER A 87 8.26 -6.38 -6.32
N ALA A 88 7.59 -5.54 -7.11
CA ALA A 88 6.13 -5.46 -7.08
C ALA A 88 5.46 -6.78 -7.50
N GLN A 89 6.06 -7.48 -8.47
CA GLN A 89 5.56 -8.76 -8.95
C GLN A 89 5.60 -9.82 -7.84
N LEU A 90 6.76 -10.00 -7.17
CA LEU A 90 6.87 -10.95 -6.06
C LEU A 90 5.94 -10.57 -4.90
N THR A 91 5.78 -9.27 -4.64
CA THR A 91 4.84 -8.78 -3.61
C THR A 91 3.41 -9.20 -3.95
N PHE A 92 2.94 -8.99 -5.18
CA PHE A 92 1.59 -9.40 -5.58
C PHE A 92 1.42 -10.91 -5.60
N ARG A 93 2.46 -11.66 -6.00
CA ARG A 93 2.46 -13.13 -5.90
C ARG A 93 2.23 -13.61 -4.47
N GLU A 94 2.95 -13.06 -3.50
CA GLU A 94 2.82 -13.41 -2.09
C GLU A 94 1.47 -12.97 -1.51
N MET A 95 0.98 -11.78 -1.88
CA MET A 95 -0.34 -11.32 -1.50
C MET A 95 -1.44 -12.22 -2.08
N ALA A 96 -1.37 -12.58 -3.35
CA ALA A 96 -2.30 -13.49 -4.02
C ALA A 96 -2.26 -14.89 -3.37
N ARG A 97 -1.05 -15.42 -3.09
CA ARG A 97 -0.88 -16.72 -2.42
C ARG A 97 -1.55 -16.74 -1.05
N ALA A 98 -1.32 -15.70 -0.25
CA ALA A 98 -1.85 -15.61 1.10
C ALA A 98 -3.36 -15.28 1.17
N THR A 99 -3.96 -14.80 0.08
CA THR A 99 -5.39 -14.48 -0.02
C THR A 99 -6.18 -15.72 -0.45
N VAL A 100 -7.36 -15.93 0.12
CA VAL A 100 -8.23 -17.08 -0.21
C VAL A 100 -8.83 -16.94 -1.62
N PRO A 101 -9.23 -18.04 -2.28
CA PRO A 101 -10.05 -17.99 -3.48
C PRO A 101 -11.31 -17.12 -3.26
N GLY A 102 -11.63 -16.27 -4.24
CA GLY A 102 -12.68 -15.27 -4.12
C GLY A 102 -12.31 -14.02 -3.34
N GLY A 103 -11.18 -14.00 -2.64
CA GLY A 103 -10.65 -12.86 -1.90
C GLY A 103 -10.08 -11.78 -2.82
N VAL A 104 -9.82 -10.60 -2.25
CA VAL A 104 -9.41 -9.41 -3.02
C VAL A 104 -8.00 -8.96 -2.63
N VAL A 105 -7.17 -8.69 -3.64
CA VAL A 105 -5.87 -8.04 -3.49
C VAL A 105 -5.98 -6.59 -3.95
N ILE A 106 -5.58 -5.64 -3.10
CA ILE A 106 -5.75 -4.21 -3.34
C ILE A 106 -4.40 -3.50 -3.25
N SER A 107 -4.14 -2.62 -4.19
CA SER A 107 -3.01 -1.66 -4.16
C SER A 107 -3.54 -0.24 -4.25
N LEU A 108 -3.14 0.62 -3.34
CA LEU A 108 -3.36 2.06 -3.42
C LEU A 108 -1.99 2.75 -3.45
N ASP A 109 -1.62 3.38 -4.54
CA ASP A 109 -0.33 4.09 -4.61
C ASP A 109 -0.41 5.32 -5.52
N PHE A 110 0.64 6.14 -5.44
CA PHE A 110 0.84 7.19 -6.43
C PHE A 110 1.00 6.55 -7.81
N ALA A 111 0.34 7.16 -8.77
CA ALA A 111 0.35 6.71 -10.16
C ALA A 111 0.77 7.85 -11.09
N ARG A 112 1.17 7.48 -12.30
CA ARG A 112 1.42 8.45 -13.35
C ARG A 112 0.09 8.86 -13.97
N PRO A 113 -0.31 10.14 -13.93
CA PRO A 113 -1.54 10.63 -14.57
C PRO A 113 -1.54 10.33 -16.08
N HIS A 114 -2.71 10.12 -16.67
CA HIS A 114 -2.82 9.81 -18.11
C HIS A 114 -2.69 11.04 -18.99
N ASN A 115 -3.14 12.21 -18.52
CA ASN A 115 -3.10 13.45 -19.28
C ASN A 115 -1.67 14.00 -19.33
N ARG A 116 -1.06 14.03 -20.53
CA ARG A 116 0.32 14.49 -20.74
C ARG A 116 0.53 15.96 -20.35
N LEU A 117 -0.43 16.84 -20.64
CA LEU A 117 -0.33 18.25 -20.31
C LEU A 117 -0.33 18.43 -18.77
N PHE A 118 -1.23 17.72 -18.09
CA PHE A 118 -1.29 17.71 -16.63
C PHE A 118 0.01 17.12 -16.01
N GLN A 119 0.61 16.10 -16.64
CA GLN A 119 1.89 15.53 -16.19
C GLN A 119 3.01 16.59 -16.14
N VAL A 120 3.13 17.46 -17.16
CA VAL A 120 4.18 18.48 -17.22
C VAL A 120 4.06 19.41 -16.01
N PHE A 121 2.89 20.00 -15.78
CA PHE A 121 2.65 20.90 -14.64
C PHE A 121 2.84 20.18 -13.28
N TYR A 122 2.38 18.95 -13.19
CA TYR A 122 2.50 18.15 -11.98
C TYR A 122 3.97 17.81 -11.66
N TYR A 123 4.77 17.51 -12.66
CA TYR A 123 6.19 17.19 -12.47
C TYR A 123 7.00 18.43 -12.13
N ASP A 124 6.73 19.57 -12.76
CA ASP A 124 7.36 20.84 -12.41
C ASP A 124 7.02 21.24 -10.95
N TYR A 125 5.77 21.03 -10.54
CA TYR A 125 5.37 21.18 -9.15
C TYR A 125 6.13 20.24 -8.21
N LEU A 126 6.22 18.95 -8.51
CA LEU A 126 6.86 17.94 -7.66
C LEU A 126 8.37 18.16 -7.53
N LEU A 127 9.03 18.62 -8.59
CA LEU A 127 10.49 18.79 -8.60
C LEU A 127 10.92 20.18 -8.15
N GLY A 128 10.11 21.20 -8.37
CA GLY A 128 10.42 22.59 -8.08
C GLY A 128 9.73 23.11 -6.82
N LEU A 129 8.45 23.40 -6.91
CA LEU A 129 7.70 24.07 -5.85
C LEU A 129 7.57 23.23 -4.57
N PHE A 130 7.34 21.94 -4.70
CA PHE A 130 7.10 21.05 -3.57
C PHE A 130 8.33 20.96 -2.64
N PRO A 131 9.56 20.69 -3.14
CA PRO A 131 10.77 20.76 -2.31
C PRO A 131 11.11 22.16 -1.81
N PHE A 132 10.80 23.22 -2.59
CA PHE A 132 11.04 24.60 -2.20
C PHE A 132 10.23 24.94 -0.93
N PHE A 133 8.93 24.66 -0.91
CA PHE A 133 8.10 24.87 0.28
C PHE A 133 8.55 24.00 1.45
N GLY A 134 9.01 22.78 1.19
CA GLY A 134 9.59 21.92 2.22
C GLY A 134 10.80 22.53 2.91
N ARG A 135 11.69 23.18 2.14
CA ARG A 135 12.88 23.87 2.69
C ARG A 135 12.51 25.10 3.52
N MET A 136 11.41 25.76 3.22
CA MET A 136 10.91 26.87 4.05
C MET A 136 10.50 26.39 5.46
N VAL A 137 10.08 25.14 5.61
CA VAL A 137 9.76 24.55 6.91
C VAL A 137 11.03 24.05 7.62
N SER A 138 11.84 23.24 6.94
CA SER A 138 13.17 22.81 7.38
C SER A 138 13.93 22.11 6.25
N GLU A 139 15.27 22.02 6.38
CA GLU A 139 16.11 21.30 5.44
C GLU A 139 15.72 19.81 5.33
N ALA A 140 15.36 19.18 6.46
CA ALA A 140 14.90 17.79 6.51
C ALA A 140 13.60 17.60 5.71
N TRP A 141 12.64 18.50 5.84
CA TRP A 141 11.41 18.49 5.04
C TRP A 141 11.69 18.68 3.55
N GLY A 142 12.58 19.58 3.18
CA GLY A 142 12.99 19.76 1.79
C GLY A 142 13.58 18.49 1.17
N LYS A 143 14.45 17.77 1.90
CA LYS A 143 15.02 16.48 1.47
C LYS A 143 13.94 15.41 1.33
N THR A 144 13.02 15.32 2.30
CA THR A 144 11.90 14.35 2.30
C THR A 144 10.97 14.57 1.11
N LEU A 145 10.56 15.81 0.84
CA LEU A 145 9.67 16.13 -0.27
C LEU A 145 10.37 15.97 -1.62
N SER A 146 11.68 16.24 -1.71
CA SER A 146 12.48 15.96 -2.91
C SER A 146 12.58 14.45 -3.20
N TYR A 147 12.73 13.62 -2.18
CA TYR A 147 12.72 12.16 -2.32
C TYR A 147 11.34 11.69 -2.79
N LEU A 148 10.27 12.15 -2.13
CA LEU A 148 8.89 11.79 -2.49
C LEU A 148 8.58 12.17 -3.94
N GLY A 149 8.87 13.39 -4.36
CA GLY A 149 8.67 13.83 -5.74
C GLY A 149 9.39 12.94 -6.75
N ARG A 150 10.67 12.65 -6.54
CA ARG A 150 11.43 11.73 -7.41
C ARG A 150 10.89 10.31 -7.42
N SER A 151 10.39 9.81 -6.29
CA SER A 151 9.80 8.47 -6.23
C SER A 151 8.50 8.38 -7.01
N ILE A 152 7.67 9.43 -6.97
CA ILE A 152 6.41 9.52 -7.73
C ILE A 152 6.66 9.56 -9.24
N LEU A 153 7.71 10.24 -9.69
CA LEU A 153 8.08 10.25 -11.12
C LEU A 153 8.36 8.87 -11.70
N ARG A 154 8.82 7.95 -10.86
CA ARG A 154 9.10 6.54 -11.23
C ARG A 154 7.91 5.63 -11.01
N ALA A 155 6.77 6.18 -10.54
CA ALA A 155 5.57 5.40 -10.29
C ALA A 155 5.05 4.75 -11.59
N ARG A 156 4.44 3.59 -11.43
CA ARG A 156 3.73 2.89 -12.50
C ARG A 156 2.41 3.59 -12.81
N THR A 157 1.87 3.35 -13.99
CA THR A 157 0.47 3.69 -14.25
C THR A 157 -0.44 2.68 -13.56
N GLY A 158 -1.69 3.06 -13.29
CA GLY A 158 -2.65 2.13 -12.71
C GLY A 158 -2.84 0.87 -13.56
N GLU A 159 -2.81 1.00 -14.91
CA GLU A 159 -2.92 -0.15 -15.82
C GLU A 159 -1.68 -1.06 -15.74
N GLN A 160 -0.48 -0.50 -15.57
CA GLN A 160 0.71 -1.32 -15.34
C GLN A 160 0.62 -2.13 -14.04
N ILE A 161 0.01 -1.56 -13.00
CA ILE A 161 -0.24 -2.27 -11.73
C ILE A 161 -1.32 -3.34 -11.92
N ALA A 162 -2.40 -3.04 -12.66
CA ALA A 162 -3.44 -4.02 -12.96
C ALA A 162 -2.91 -5.21 -13.78
N ASN A 163 -1.99 -4.97 -14.71
CA ASN A 163 -1.33 -6.04 -15.46
C ASN A 163 -0.50 -6.95 -14.56
N LEU A 164 0.25 -6.40 -13.59
CA LEU A 164 0.97 -7.21 -12.60
C LEU A 164 0.03 -8.11 -11.80
N LEU A 165 -1.16 -7.62 -11.42
CA LEU A 165 -2.15 -8.44 -10.73
C LEU A 165 -2.65 -9.59 -11.63
N ARG A 166 -2.91 -9.33 -12.91
CA ARG A 166 -3.33 -10.34 -13.90
C ARG A 166 -2.25 -11.41 -14.12
N GLU A 167 -0.98 -11.01 -14.20
CA GLU A 167 0.16 -11.91 -14.33
C GLU A 167 0.30 -12.87 -13.13
N GLU A 168 -0.14 -12.47 -11.94
CA GLU A 168 -0.17 -13.31 -10.75
C GLU A 168 -1.50 -14.05 -10.54
N GLY A 169 -2.34 -14.16 -11.59
CA GLY A 169 -3.54 -14.98 -11.61
C GLY A 169 -4.77 -14.32 -10.98
N LEU A 170 -4.73 -13.02 -10.73
CA LEU A 170 -5.90 -12.30 -10.23
C LEU A 170 -6.82 -11.90 -11.40
N VAL A 171 -8.09 -12.26 -11.29
CA VAL A 171 -9.12 -11.93 -12.27
C VAL A 171 -9.81 -10.60 -11.93
N ASP A 172 -10.52 -10.04 -12.90
CA ASP A 172 -11.26 -8.77 -12.76
C ASP A 172 -10.38 -7.60 -12.27
N ALA A 173 -9.10 -7.60 -12.67
CA ALA A 173 -8.18 -6.57 -12.24
C ALA A 173 -8.55 -5.22 -12.87
N VAL A 174 -8.93 -4.27 -12.02
CA VAL A 174 -9.42 -2.93 -12.38
C VAL A 174 -8.53 -1.86 -11.79
N SER A 175 -8.27 -0.82 -12.56
CA SER A 175 -7.55 0.39 -12.17
C SER A 175 -8.53 1.56 -12.05
N VAL A 176 -8.66 2.12 -10.86
CA VAL A 176 -9.53 3.26 -10.56
C VAL A 176 -8.67 4.49 -10.26
N PRO A 177 -8.58 5.46 -11.18
CA PRO A 177 -7.83 6.68 -10.95
C PRO A 177 -8.55 7.57 -9.93
N LEU A 178 -7.79 8.08 -8.97
CA LEU A 178 -8.21 9.02 -7.95
C LEU A 178 -7.43 10.33 -8.10
N THR A 179 -7.99 11.44 -7.60
CA THR A 179 -7.30 12.74 -7.57
C THR A 179 -6.65 13.08 -8.92
N ALA A 180 -7.46 13.12 -9.99
CA ALA A 180 -6.99 13.37 -11.37
C ALA A 180 -5.90 12.38 -11.87
N GLY A 181 -5.85 11.16 -11.31
CA GLY A 181 -4.89 10.13 -11.67
C GLY A 181 -3.52 10.24 -10.99
N ILE A 182 -3.38 11.13 -10.00
CA ILE A 182 -2.17 11.22 -9.16
C ILE A 182 -2.05 10.00 -8.23
N VAL A 183 -3.18 9.49 -7.78
CA VAL A 183 -3.30 8.26 -6.99
C VAL A 183 -4.17 7.28 -7.76
N CYS A 184 -3.87 6.02 -7.65
CA CYS A 184 -4.67 4.96 -8.26
C CYS A 184 -4.94 3.85 -7.24
N ALA A 185 -6.19 3.45 -7.14
CA ALA A 185 -6.58 2.21 -6.49
C ALA A 185 -6.67 1.12 -7.57
N VAL A 186 -5.95 0.04 -7.37
CA VAL A 186 -5.98 -1.12 -8.27
C VAL A 186 -6.33 -2.34 -7.45
N TYR A 187 -7.27 -3.12 -7.90
CA TYR A 187 -7.66 -4.34 -7.19
C TYR A 187 -7.98 -5.45 -8.18
N GLY A 188 -7.82 -6.69 -7.73
CA GLY A 188 -8.18 -7.89 -8.46
C GLY A 188 -8.64 -8.97 -7.48
N ARG A 189 -9.38 -9.95 -7.98
CA ARG A 189 -9.93 -11.06 -7.21
C ARG A 189 -9.12 -12.33 -7.49
N LYS A 190 -8.80 -13.09 -6.45
CA LYS A 190 -8.21 -14.42 -6.62
C LYS A 190 -9.28 -15.37 -7.17
N SER A 191 -8.96 -16.10 -8.22
CA SER A 191 -9.80 -17.14 -8.82
C SER A 191 -9.95 -18.35 -7.91
#